data_ac61a3e39e53163f35719b21ec2ea294
#
_entry.id   ac61a3e39e53163f35719b21ec2ea294
#
_cell.length_a   1.000
_cell.length_b   1.000
_cell.length_c   1.000
_cell.angle_alpha   90.00
_cell.angle_beta   90.00
_cell.angle_gamma   90.00
#
_symmetry.space_group_name_H-M   'P 1'
#
loop_
_entity.id
_entity.type
_entity.pdbx_description
1 polymer ?
#
loop_
_entity_poly.entity_id
_entity_poly.type
_entity_poly.pdbx_seq_one_letter_code
_entity_poly.pdbx_strand_id
1 'polypeptide(L)'
;MITVTPDVFRLAQVFTISRGSRSEARVLTVRVTRGGVTGRGECVPYARYGETPERVTAQIESLPQDITRDALQGALPAGAARNAVDCALWDL
;
A
#
# COMPACT_ATOMS: atom_id res chain seq x y z
N MET A 1 7.16 -12.87 5.74
CA MET A 1 6.53 -11.85 6.63
C MET A 1 6.01 -10.70 5.80
N ILE A 2 4.80 -10.27 6.08
CA ILE A 2 4.20 -9.10 5.42
C ILE A 2 4.08 -8.00 6.45
N THR A 3 4.64 -6.84 6.15
CA THR A 3 4.53 -5.66 7.01
C THR A 3 3.96 -4.52 6.22
N VAL A 4 3.21 -3.65 6.88
CA VAL A 4 2.67 -2.43 6.30
C VAL A 4 3.04 -1.27 7.21
N THR A 5 3.58 -0.22 6.61
CA THR A 5 4.06 0.94 7.35
C THR A 5 3.49 2.21 6.73
N PRO A 6 2.88 3.08 7.52
CA PRO A 6 2.48 4.39 7.00
C PRO A 6 3.69 5.30 6.87
N ASP A 7 3.83 5.91 5.71
CA ASP A 7 4.89 6.86 5.43
C ASP A 7 4.28 8.17 4.97
N VAL A 8 4.91 9.27 5.37
CA VAL A 8 4.52 10.60 4.93
C VAL A 8 5.70 11.17 4.15
N PHE A 9 5.48 11.45 2.88
CA PHE A 9 6.49 12.06 2.03
C PHE A 9 6.21 13.54 1.87
N ARG A 10 7.22 14.37 2.11
CA ARG A 10 7.16 15.76 1.74
C ARG A 10 7.38 15.88 0.25
N LEU A 11 6.47 16.59 -0.40
CA LEU A 11 6.64 16.88 -1.81
C LEU A 11 7.78 17.88 -2.00
N ALA A 12 8.64 17.62 -2.97
CA ALA A 12 9.79 18.48 -3.25
C ALA A 12 9.36 19.86 -3.74
N GLN A 13 8.19 19.96 -4.31
CA GLN A 13 7.60 21.22 -4.76
C GLN A 13 6.19 21.33 -4.24
N VAL A 14 5.85 22.51 -3.78
CA VAL A 14 4.49 22.83 -3.40
C VAL A 14 3.74 23.22 -4.66
N PHE A 15 2.82 22.39 -5.08
CA PHE A 15 1.94 22.73 -6.19
C PHE A 15 0.87 23.67 -5.69
N THR A 16 0.96 24.91 -6.11
CA THR A 16 -0.08 25.88 -5.82
C THR A 16 -1.21 25.67 -6.81
N ILE A 17 -2.25 25.04 -6.35
CA ILE A 17 -3.48 24.91 -7.10
C ILE A 17 -4.54 25.79 -6.45
N SER A 18 -5.56 26.11 -7.23
CA SER A 18 -6.63 27.01 -6.79
C SER A 18 -7.33 26.58 -5.49
N ARG A 19 -7.11 25.37 -5.03
CA ARG A 19 -7.74 24.82 -3.83
C ARG A 19 -6.79 24.59 -2.67
N GLY A 20 -5.65 25.23 -2.68
CA GLY A 20 -4.65 25.09 -1.66
C GLY A 20 -3.49 24.22 -2.10
N SER A 21 -2.48 24.20 -1.29
CA SER A 21 -1.27 23.44 -1.57
C SER A 21 -1.20 22.20 -0.70
N ARG A 22 -0.71 21.12 -1.26
CA ARG A 22 -0.34 19.93 -0.50
C ARG A 22 1.15 19.77 -0.53
N SER A 23 1.77 19.78 0.64
CA SER A 23 3.19 19.56 0.78
C SER A 23 3.53 18.14 1.24
N GLU A 24 2.51 17.31 1.46
CA GLU A 24 2.70 15.95 1.98
C GLU A 24 1.81 14.97 1.23
N ALA A 25 2.33 13.76 1.02
CA ALA A 25 1.55 12.63 0.54
C ALA A 25 1.64 11.52 1.56
N ARG A 26 0.49 10.95 1.95
CA ARG A 26 0.44 9.80 2.85
C ARG A 26 0.41 8.54 2.02
N VAL A 27 1.42 7.71 2.24
CA VAL A 27 1.63 6.48 1.49
C VAL A 27 1.71 5.33 2.47
N LEU A 28 1.14 4.18 2.10
CA LEU A 28 1.36 2.95 2.83
C LEU A 28 2.40 2.14 2.08
N THR A 29 3.43 1.72 2.78
CA THR A 29 4.49 0.88 2.21
C THR A 29 4.29 -0.55 2.71
N VAL A 30 4.20 -1.48 1.78
CA VAL A 30 4.10 -2.91 2.07
C VAL A 30 5.44 -3.55 1.78
N ARG A 31 5.93 -4.34 2.72
CA ARG A 31 7.14 -5.15 2.53
C ARG A 31 6.81 -6.60 2.77
N VAL A 32 7.23 -7.45 1.85
CA VAL A 32 7.10 -8.91 1.97
C VAL A 32 8.49 -9.49 2.00
N THR A 33 8.80 -10.18 3.09
CA THR A 33 10.12 -10.80 3.28
C THR A 33 9.98 -12.31 3.27
N ARG A 34 10.71 -12.97 2.38
CA ARG A 34 10.72 -14.42 2.26
C ARG A 34 12.12 -14.89 1.87
N GLY A 35 12.65 -15.88 2.62
CA GLY A 35 13.95 -16.44 2.31
C GLY A 35 15.08 -15.42 2.33
N GLY A 36 15.00 -14.39 3.17
CA GLY A 36 16.02 -13.35 3.25
C GLY A 36 15.90 -12.27 2.18
N VAL A 37 14.89 -12.34 1.32
CA VAL A 37 14.65 -11.35 0.26
C VAL A 37 13.42 -10.53 0.62
N THR A 38 13.46 -9.23 0.38
CA THR A 38 12.34 -8.34 0.64
C THR A 38 11.86 -7.67 -0.65
N GLY A 39 10.57 -7.83 -0.92
CA GLY A 39 9.88 -7.11 -1.98
C GLY A 39 9.08 -5.95 -1.40
N ARG A 40 8.91 -4.90 -2.16
CA ARG A 40 8.27 -3.68 -1.70
C ARG A 40 7.18 -3.22 -2.65
N GLY A 41 6.05 -2.80 -2.08
CA GLY A 41 4.96 -2.16 -2.82
C GLY A 41 4.47 -0.94 -2.04
N GLU A 42 3.85 -0.02 -2.74
CA GLU A 42 3.32 1.20 -2.14
C GLU A 42 1.92 1.48 -2.67
N CYS A 43 1.10 2.11 -1.83
CA CYS A 43 -0.20 2.60 -2.28
C CYS A 43 -0.59 3.88 -1.55
N VAL A 44 -1.45 4.63 -2.21
CA VAL A 44 -2.09 5.81 -1.63
C VAL A 44 -3.58 5.50 -1.54
N PRO A 45 -4.14 5.33 -0.32
CA PRO A 45 -5.58 5.08 -0.21
C PRO A 45 -6.39 6.27 -0.71
N TYR A 46 -7.45 5.97 -1.46
CA TYR A 46 -8.32 6.99 -2.00
C TYR A 46 -9.62 7.09 -1.20
N ALA A 47 -9.80 8.19 -0.49
CA ALA A 47 -11.04 8.46 0.23
C ALA A 47 -12.26 8.45 -0.69
N ARG A 48 -12.06 8.80 -1.96
CA ARG A 48 -13.09 8.78 -3.00
C ARG A 48 -13.76 7.42 -3.17
N TYR A 49 -13.01 6.32 -2.90
CA TYR A 49 -13.51 4.96 -2.99
C TYR A 49 -13.79 4.36 -1.61
N GLY A 50 -13.89 5.20 -0.59
CA GLY A 50 -14.07 4.73 0.77
C GLY A 50 -12.83 4.12 1.38
N GLU A 51 -11.67 4.29 0.77
CA GLU A 51 -10.42 3.78 1.30
C GLU A 51 -9.84 4.74 2.32
N THR A 52 -9.40 4.19 3.46
CA THR A 52 -8.64 4.93 4.46
C THR A 52 -7.36 4.17 4.76
N PRO A 53 -6.31 4.83 5.27
CA PRO A 53 -5.10 4.12 5.67
C PRO A 53 -5.39 2.98 6.65
N GLU A 54 -6.30 3.19 7.59
CA GLU A 54 -6.66 2.20 8.59
C GLU A 54 -7.34 0.98 7.97
N ARG A 55 -8.25 1.19 7.02
CA ARG A 55 -8.95 0.09 6.35
C ARG A 55 -8.02 -0.69 5.45
N VAL A 56 -7.17 -0.01 4.69
CA VAL A 56 -6.20 -0.65 3.82
C VAL A 56 -5.20 -1.45 4.64
N THR A 57 -4.71 -0.89 5.74
CA THR A 57 -3.82 -1.60 6.66
C THR A 57 -4.48 -2.86 7.21
N ALA A 58 -5.73 -2.76 7.66
CA ALA A 58 -6.47 -3.91 8.17
C ALA A 58 -6.64 -5.01 7.12
N GLN A 59 -6.92 -4.64 5.87
CA GLN A 59 -7.02 -5.60 4.78
C GLN A 59 -5.70 -6.33 4.56
N ILE A 60 -4.59 -5.61 4.57
CA ILE A 60 -3.27 -6.22 4.38
C ILE A 60 -2.92 -7.13 5.55
N GLU A 61 -3.17 -6.68 6.77
CA GLU A 61 -2.86 -7.45 7.96
C GLU A 61 -3.72 -8.71 8.12
N SER A 62 -4.86 -8.76 7.45
CA SER A 62 -5.73 -9.95 7.47
C SER A 62 -5.22 -11.07 6.57
N LEU A 63 -4.24 -10.81 5.71
CA LEU A 63 -3.74 -11.78 4.76
C LEU A 63 -2.84 -12.83 5.41
N PRO A 64 -2.87 -14.10 4.93
CA PRO A 64 -1.87 -15.08 5.34
C PRO A 64 -0.46 -14.61 4.97
N GLN A 65 0.51 -14.88 5.83
CA GLN A 65 1.89 -14.44 5.61
C GLN A 65 2.54 -15.09 4.41
N ASP A 66 2.05 -16.26 3.99
CA ASP A 66 2.56 -17.03 2.86
C ASP A 66 1.72 -16.89 1.60
N ILE A 67 0.86 -15.87 1.54
CA ILE A 67 -0.04 -15.71 0.41
C ILE A 67 0.72 -15.57 -0.92
N THR A 68 0.18 -16.18 -1.97
CA THR A 68 0.71 -16.06 -3.33
C THR A 68 -0.04 -14.98 -4.09
N ARG A 69 0.52 -14.55 -5.22
CA ARG A 69 -0.14 -13.56 -6.07
C ARG A 69 -1.51 -14.06 -6.57
N ASP A 70 -1.60 -15.33 -6.91
CA ASP A 70 -2.85 -15.94 -7.37
C ASP A 70 -3.90 -15.95 -6.26
N ALA A 71 -3.52 -16.37 -5.05
CA ALA A 71 -4.43 -16.38 -3.91
C ALA A 71 -4.87 -14.98 -3.52
N LEU A 72 -3.99 -14.00 -3.68
CA LEU A 72 -4.30 -12.60 -3.37
C LEU A 72 -5.48 -12.08 -4.18
N GLN A 73 -5.60 -12.48 -5.43
CA GLN A 73 -6.69 -12.02 -6.29
C GLN A 73 -8.07 -12.40 -5.77
N GLY A 74 -8.16 -13.52 -5.04
CA GLY A 74 -9.39 -13.96 -4.41
C GLY A 74 -9.54 -13.50 -2.96
N ALA A 75 -8.46 -13.07 -2.32
CA ALA A 75 -8.47 -12.71 -0.91
C ALA A 75 -8.88 -11.24 -0.68
N LEU A 76 -8.54 -10.35 -1.59
CA LEU A 76 -8.87 -8.94 -1.50
C LEU A 76 -9.58 -8.45 -2.74
N PRO A 77 -10.53 -7.50 -2.61
CA PRO A 77 -11.13 -6.85 -3.76
C PRO A 77 -10.10 -5.95 -4.46
N ALA A 78 -10.39 -5.60 -5.70
CA ALA A 78 -9.56 -4.64 -6.43
C ALA A 78 -9.51 -3.32 -5.64
N GLY A 79 -8.29 -2.81 -5.45
CA GLY A 79 -8.08 -1.57 -4.70
C GLY A 79 -6.65 -1.42 -4.25
N ALA A 80 -6.43 -0.42 -3.40
CA ALA A 80 -5.09 -0.06 -2.96
C ALA A 80 -4.36 -1.20 -2.24
N ALA A 81 -5.04 -1.90 -1.33
CA ALA A 81 -4.42 -2.97 -0.56
C ALA A 81 -3.92 -4.10 -1.48
N ARG A 82 -4.80 -4.58 -2.36
CA ARG A 82 -4.42 -5.67 -3.28
C ARG A 82 -3.29 -5.26 -4.19
N ASN A 83 -3.36 -4.05 -4.73
CA ASN A 83 -2.33 -3.56 -5.64
C ASN A 83 -0.97 -3.45 -4.95
N ALA A 84 -0.91 -2.91 -3.74
CA ALA A 84 0.35 -2.76 -3.02
C ALA A 84 0.98 -4.11 -2.67
N VAL A 85 0.19 -5.07 -2.20
CA VAL A 85 0.70 -6.41 -1.88
C VAL A 85 1.13 -7.14 -3.14
N ASP A 86 0.37 -7.02 -4.23
CA ASP A 86 0.75 -7.63 -5.49
C ASP A 86 2.09 -7.10 -6.00
N CYS A 87 2.30 -5.79 -5.93
CA CYS A 87 3.58 -5.18 -6.30
C CYS A 87 4.72 -5.69 -5.41
N ALA A 88 4.49 -5.80 -4.11
CA ALA A 88 5.51 -6.29 -3.19
C ALA A 88 5.88 -7.75 -3.48
N LEU A 89 4.89 -8.60 -3.77
CA LEU A 89 5.13 -10.00 -4.14
C LEU A 89 5.86 -10.11 -5.47
N TRP A 90 5.52 -9.27 -6.43
CA TRP A 90 6.19 -9.23 -7.72
C TRP A 90 7.64 -8.79 -7.59
N ASP A 91 7.92 -7.86 -6.67
CA ASP A 91 9.26 -7.32 -6.45
C ASP A 91 10.20 -8.30 -5.72
N LEU A 92 9.66 -9.36 -5.15
CA LEU A 92 10.50 -10.41 -4.60
C LEU A 92 11.34 -11.03 -5.74
#